data_7c675da2e42ffc0acb859011704bc913
#
_entry.id   7c675da2e42ffc0acb859011704bc913
#
_cell.length_a   1.000
_cell.length_b   1.000
_cell.length_c   1.000
_cell.angle_alpha   90.00
_cell.angle_beta   90.00
_cell.angle_gamma   90.00
#
_symmetry.space_group_name_H-M   'P 1'
#
loop_
_entity.id
_entity.type
_entity.pdbx_description
1 polymer ?
#
loop_
_entity_poly.entity_id
_entity_poly.type
_entity_poly.pdbx_seq_one_letter_code
_entity_poly.pdbx_strand_id
1 'polypeptide(L)'
;MSMLAALAILLASDSIPAIVPRPAHLTVQPGAFTLRAGTVIVTDRALRKVGELLGDYLFPATGLRLAVATAAPAGTPGISIRLDSSLARLGDEGYRLDVSRSRVAIRAYRTAGAFYGIETLRQLLPTAIFRQAEMAGVAWSIPGIAIEDLPRFAWRGVHVDVARHFMPKEFVKKLIDLAALHKLNRFHWHLTDDQGWRLEIKQYPRLTQVGAWRPQTIIGRPDRDSTRWRFDGQPHGGFYTQDDVREIVAYARARFVTIVPEIEMPGHSQAAIAAYPELGNRGDTLPVWMGWGVDENILNPGDATVRFYQNVLTEVMALFPGRWIHIGGDEAPKTQWKASPLAQARIRELGLKDEDELQSWFTHRMDEFLTAHGRTLVGWDEILQGGLAPNAVVMSWRGVDGGIAAAQAGHDVVMAPGSHTYFDHYQSADTVAEPLAIGGYLPLDTVYAFEPVPPALTASEARHVLGAQGQLWTEYVPDAKRAEYMVFPRVCALAEVLWTPPQERDYGDFTRRLVTHLERLAVLDVNYRPITN
;
A
#
# COMPACT_ATOMS: atom_id res chain seq x y z
N MET A 1 52.91 14.30 -38.82
CA MET A 1 51.95 15.19 -38.15
C MET A 1 50.54 14.74 -38.51
N SER A 2 49.85 14.35 -37.51
CA SER A 2 48.40 14.44 -37.32
C SER A 2 47.52 13.41 -37.99
N MET A 3 47.29 12.30 -37.29
CA MET A 3 46.09 11.47 -37.39
C MET A 3 45.72 11.01 -35.97
N LEU A 4 45.09 11.90 -35.21
CA LEU A 4 44.58 11.60 -33.84
C LEU A 4 43.44 12.59 -33.52
N ALA A 5 42.35 12.50 -34.28
CA ALA A 5 41.12 13.23 -33.98
C ALA A 5 39.92 12.63 -34.71
N ALA A 6 39.58 11.38 -34.41
CA ALA A 6 38.29 10.79 -34.83
C ALA A 6 38.05 9.46 -34.15
N LEU A 7 37.93 9.41 -32.82
CA LEU A 7 37.37 8.23 -32.17
C LEU A 7 36.88 8.58 -30.75
N ALA A 8 35.95 9.52 -30.70
CA ALA A 8 35.21 9.85 -29.48
C ALA A 8 33.71 10.00 -29.75
N ILE A 9 33.15 9.20 -30.64
CA ILE A 9 31.71 9.07 -30.84
C ILE A 9 31.47 7.58 -31.03
N LEU A 10 30.94 6.95 -30.04
CA LEU A 10 30.20 5.67 -30.03
C LEU A 10 30.54 4.85 -28.78
N LEU A 11 30.06 5.27 -27.65
CA LEU A 11 29.64 4.38 -26.57
C LEU A 11 28.53 5.11 -25.80
N ALA A 12 27.47 5.54 -26.47
CA ALA A 12 26.17 5.58 -25.84
C ALA A 12 25.77 4.12 -25.72
N SER A 13 26.12 3.49 -24.62
CA SER A 13 25.67 2.14 -24.31
C SER A 13 24.15 2.11 -24.45
N ASP A 14 23.63 1.12 -25.20
CA ASP A 14 22.20 0.73 -25.27
C ASP A 14 21.70 0.25 -23.89
N SER A 15 21.99 0.97 -22.83
CA SER A 15 21.57 0.61 -21.48
C SER A 15 20.08 0.86 -21.37
N ILE A 16 19.34 -0.21 -21.09
CA ILE A 16 17.92 -0.15 -20.78
C ILE A 16 17.71 0.86 -19.66
N PRO A 17 16.82 1.85 -19.83
CA PRO A 17 16.55 2.84 -18.81
C PRO A 17 16.17 2.22 -17.46
N ALA A 18 16.65 2.83 -16.38
CA ALA A 18 16.41 2.35 -15.03
C ALA A 18 14.99 2.70 -14.56
N ILE A 19 13.98 1.96 -15.02
CA ILE A 19 12.57 2.07 -14.65
C ILE A 19 12.23 0.98 -13.63
N VAL A 20 11.56 1.33 -12.53
CA VAL A 20 11.07 0.40 -11.51
C VAL A 20 9.60 0.75 -11.21
N PRO A 21 8.67 -0.21 -11.36
CA PRO A 21 8.83 -1.56 -11.90
C PRO A 21 9.16 -1.55 -13.41
N ARG A 22 9.81 -2.64 -13.87
CA ARG A 22 10.14 -2.83 -15.29
C ARG A 22 8.87 -2.92 -16.12
N PRO A 23 8.76 -2.16 -17.25
CA PRO A 23 7.66 -2.30 -18.18
C PRO A 23 7.63 -3.69 -18.86
N ALA A 24 6.42 -4.14 -19.19
CA ALA A 24 6.21 -5.43 -19.86
C ALA A 24 6.97 -5.52 -21.20
N HIS A 25 6.95 -4.45 -22.01
CA HIS A 25 7.67 -4.38 -23.28
C HIS A 25 8.33 -3.00 -23.42
N LEU A 26 9.63 -3.01 -23.71
CA LEU A 26 10.43 -1.79 -23.88
C LEU A 26 11.43 -1.97 -25.02
N THR A 27 11.47 -1.00 -25.92
CA THR A 27 12.42 -0.95 -27.03
C THR A 27 13.06 0.42 -27.09
N VAL A 28 14.39 0.49 -27.03
CA VAL A 28 15.15 1.73 -27.19
C VAL A 28 15.04 2.20 -28.65
N GLN A 29 14.83 3.51 -28.84
CA GLN A 29 14.68 4.16 -30.13
C GLN A 29 15.75 5.24 -30.32
N PRO A 30 16.16 5.56 -31.56
CA PRO A 30 17.14 6.60 -31.80
C PRO A 30 16.66 8.00 -31.39
N GLY A 31 17.53 8.78 -30.78
CA GLY A 31 17.31 10.19 -30.43
C GLY A 31 16.78 10.40 -29.02
N ALA A 32 16.45 11.64 -28.73
CA ALA A 32 15.92 12.05 -27.41
C ALA A 32 15.00 13.26 -27.57
N PHE A 33 14.00 13.37 -26.70
CA PHE A 33 13.16 14.55 -26.55
C PHE A 33 13.71 15.40 -25.42
N THR A 34 13.80 16.73 -25.63
CA THR A 34 14.26 17.66 -24.58
C THR A 34 13.11 18.58 -24.17
N LEU A 35 12.78 18.58 -22.88
CA LEU A 35 11.87 19.56 -22.29
C LEU A 35 12.53 20.95 -22.34
N ARG A 36 11.75 21.96 -22.73
CA ARG A 36 12.22 23.35 -22.83
C ARG A 36 11.05 24.32 -22.66
N ALA A 37 11.36 25.58 -22.48
CA ALA A 37 10.37 26.63 -22.51
C ALA A 37 9.53 26.54 -23.81
N GLY A 38 8.19 26.63 -23.69
CA GLY A 38 7.29 26.47 -24.82
C GLY A 38 6.89 25.02 -25.14
N THR A 39 7.42 23.98 -24.44
CA THR A 39 6.84 22.64 -24.49
C THR A 39 5.40 22.67 -23.95
N VAL A 40 4.46 22.06 -24.67
CA VAL A 40 3.03 22.03 -24.30
C VAL A 40 2.60 20.61 -23.96
N ILE A 41 1.81 20.46 -22.90
CA ILE A 41 1.13 19.20 -22.57
C ILE A 41 -0.24 19.24 -23.23
N VAL A 42 -0.48 18.32 -24.17
CA VAL A 42 -1.72 18.25 -24.95
C VAL A 42 -2.53 17.04 -24.47
N THR A 43 -3.74 17.30 -23.96
CA THR A 43 -4.57 16.23 -23.38
C THR A 43 -5.98 16.20 -23.98
N ASP A 44 -6.64 15.06 -23.91
CA ASP A 44 -8.09 15.01 -23.99
C ASP A 44 -8.71 15.71 -22.76
N ARG A 45 -9.94 16.19 -22.91
CA ARG A 45 -10.64 16.85 -21.78
C ARG A 45 -10.70 15.98 -20.52
N ALA A 46 -10.91 14.67 -20.69
CA ALA A 46 -10.96 13.69 -19.59
C ALA A 46 -9.61 13.51 -18.88
N LEU A 47 -8.49 13.78 -19.57
CA LEU A 47 -7.12 13.63 -19.05
C LEU A 47 -6.51 14.94 -18.57
N ARG A 48 -7.28 16.04 -18.56
CA ARG A 48 -6.76 17.36 -18.17
C ARG A 48 -6.06 17.34 -16.80
N LYS A 49 -6.68 16.70 -15.80
CA LYS A 49 -6.09 16.56 -14.45
C LYS A 49 -4.79 15.76 -14.44
N VAL A 50 -4.67 14.73 -15.29
CA VAL A 50 -3.42 13.96 -15.43
C VAL A 50 -2.34 14.83 -16.07
N GLY A 51 -2.69 15.66 -17.05
CA GLY A 51 -1.75 16.62 -17.65
C GLY A 51 -1.31 17.71 -16.68
N GLU A 52 -2.23 18.25 -15.89
CA GLU A 52 -1.95 19.23 -14.84
C GLU A 52 -1.01 18.61 -13.79
N LEU A 53 -1.28 17.40 -13.32
CA LEU A 53 -0.43 16.67 -12.38
C LEU A 53 0.98 16.44 -12.94
N LEU A 54 1.11 16.09 -14.23
CA LEU A 54 2.44 16.00 -14.86
C LEU A 54 3.15 17.35 -14.83
N GLY A 55 2.45 18.45 -15.15
CA GLY A 55 3.01 19.80 -15.05
C GLY A 55 3.51 20.13 -13.64
N ASP A 56 2.71 19.82 -12.62
CA ASP A 56 3.05 20.02 -11.22
C ASP A 56 4.26 19.17 -10.78
N TYR A 57 4.40 17.95 -11.28
CA TYR A 57 5.54 17.09 -11.02
C TYR A 57 6.85 17.60 -11.67
N LEU A 58 6.76 18.22 -12.84
CA LEU A 58 7.94 18.68 -13.57
C LEU A 58 8.39 20.08 -13.13
N PHE A 59 7.46 20.93 -12.71
CA PHE A 59 7.73 22.35 -12.45
C PHE A 59 8.82 22.61 -11.39
N PRO A 60 8.80 21.96 -10.19
CA PRO A 60 9.74 22.30 -9.12
C PRO A 60 11.20 22.20 -9.55
N ALA A 61 11.59 21.12 -10.22
CA ALA A 61 12.96 20.89 -10.63
C ALA A 61 13.36 21.65 -11.91
N THR A 62 12.41 21.82 -12.84
CA THR A 62 12.70 22.40 -14.15
C THR A 62 12.53 23.91 -14.23
N GLY A 63 11.75 24.52 -13.34
CA GLY A 63 11.28 25.90 -13.44
C GLY A 63 10.33 26.16 -14.62
N LEU A 64 10.00 25.12 -15.43
CA LEU A 64 9.21 25.24 -16.64
C LEU A 64 7.71 25.13 -16.35
N ARG A 65 6.97 26.21 -16.49
CA ARG A 65 5.50 26.20 -16.47
C ARG A 65 4.96 25.71 -17.81
N LEU A 66 4.66 24.39 -17.92
CA LEU A 66 4.14 23.79 -19.13
C LEU A 66 2.62 24.04 -19.24
N ALA A 67 2.21 24.62 -20.34
CA ALA A 67 0.77 24.85 -20.60
C ALA A 67 0.08 23.51 -20.87
N VAL A 68 -1.11 23.31 -20.27
CA VAL A 68 -1.99 22.16 -20.53
C VAL A 68 -3.13 22.62 -21.44
N ALA A 69 -3.20 22.04 -22.64
CA ALA A 69 -4.17 22.43 -23.67
C ALA A 69 -4.79 21.19 -24.36
N THR A 70 -5.89 21.38 -25.06
CA THR A 70 -6.51 20.31 -25.86
C THR A 70 -5.89 20.17 -27.25
N ALA A 71 -5.20 21.22 -27.74
CA ALA A 71 -4.45 21.25 -28.98
C ALA A 71 -3.21 22.13 -28.84
N ALA A 72 -2.21 21.93 -29.69
CA ALA A 72 -1.07 22.81 -29.83
C ALA A 72 -0.85 23.16 -31.32
N PRO A 73 -0.22 24.32 -31.65
CA PRO A 73 0.14 24.67 -33.01
C PRO A 73 1.02 23.59 -33.66
N ALA A 74 0.92 23.45 -34.97
CA ALA A 74 1.76 22.53 -35.73
C ALA A 74 3.26 22.85 -35.51
N GLY A 75 4.09 21.81 -35.29
CA GLY A 75 5.52 21.96 -35.06
C GLY A 75 5.90 22.32 -33.62
N THR A 76 4.95 22.55 -32.70
CA THR A 76 5.23 22.79 -31.28
C THR A 76 5.74 21.50 -30.63
N PRO A 77 6.89 21.49 -29.96
CA PRO A 77 7.32 20.37 -29.16
C PRO A 77 6.30 20.09 -28.05
N GLY A 78 5.91 18.84 -27.87
CA GLY A 78 4.84 18.55 -26.93
C GLY A 78 4.86 17.16 -26.34
N ILE A 79 4.18 17.06 -25.21
CA ILE A 79 3.81 15.81 -24.55
C ILE A 79 2.32 15.62 -24.83
N SER A 80 1.96 14.60 -25.59
CA SER A 80 0.58 14.26 -25.90
C SER A 80 0.10 13.14 -24.96
N ILE A 81 -1.02 13.33 -24.28
CA ILE A 81 -1.64 12.32 -23.42
C ILE A 81 -3.08 12.11 -23.91
N ARG A 82 -3.40 10.94 -24.46
CA ARG A 82 -4.66 10.67 -25.14
C ARG A 82 -5.30 9.37 -24.67
N LEU A 83 -6.64 9.34 -24.67
CA LEU A 83 -7.38 8.09 -24.60
C LEU A 83 -7.42 7.44 -25.99
N ASP A 84 -7.25 6.12 -25.99
CA ASP A 84 -7.23 5.32 -27.23
C ASP A 84 -7.98 4.01 -26.99
N SER A 85 -9.18 3.91 -27.58
CA SER A 85 -10.04 2.74 -27.42
C SER A 85 -9.45 1.47 -28.06
N SER A 86 -8.52 1.61 -29.01
CA SER A 86 -7.82 0.46 -29.61
C SER A 86 -6.90 -0.27 -28.64
N LEU A 87 -6.58 0.36 -27.51
CA LEU A 87 -5.74 -0.19 -26.44
C LEU A 87 -6.55 -0.94 -25.34
N ALA A 88 -7.84 -1.24 -25.57
CA ALA A 88 -8.68 -1.95 -24.62
C ALA A 88 -8.06 -3.28 -24.13
N ARG A 89 -7.26 -3.95 -24.97
CA ARG A 89 -6.52 -5.16 -24.61
C ARG A 89 -5.50 -4.98 -23.49
N LEU A 90 -5.05 -3.75 -23.23
CA LEU A 90 -4.12 -3.45 -22.15
C LEU A 90 -4.85 -3.22 -20.79
N GLY A 91 -6.18 -3.31 -20.78
CA GLY A 91 -6.99 -3.08 -19.59
C GLY A 91 -7.02 -1.60 -19.15
N ASP A 92 -7.59 -1.36 -17.97
CA ASP A 92 -7.83 0.00 -17.49
C ASP A 92 -6.54 0.73 -17.05
N GLU A 93 -5.49 -0.01 -16.73
CA GLU A 93 -4.24 0.51 -16.16
C GLU A 93 -3.06 0.44 -17.12
N GLY A 94 -3.22 -0.22 -18.28
CA GLY A 94 -2.17 -0.33 -19.28
C GLY A 94 -2.05 0.93 -20.16
N TYR A 95 -0.87 1.12 -20.77
CA TYR A 95 -0.57 2.27 -21.60
C TYR A 95 0.48 1.96 -22.67
N ARG A 96 0.60 2.87 -23.65
CA ARG A 96 1.73 2.98 -24.57
C ARG A 96 2.40 4.33 -24.37
N LEU A 97 3.73 4.34 -24.36
CA LEU A 97 4.57 5.54 -24.31
C LEU A 97 5.59 5.49 -25.45
N ASP A 98 5.49 6.44 -26.35
CA ASP A 98 6.41 6.60 -27.48
C ASP A 98 7.16 7.94 -27.33
N VAL A 99 8.49 7.91 -27.33
CA VAL A 99 9.36 9.10 -27.28
C VAL A 99 10.18 9.17 -28.55
N SER A 100 10.11 10.31 -29.23
CA SER A 100 10.92 10.65 -30.41
C SER A 100 11.60 12.01 -30.21
N ARG A 101 12.45 12.43 -31.12
CA ARG A 101 13.10 13.77 -31.04
C ARG A 101 12.13 14.94 -30.98
N SER A 102 10.93 14.81 -31.56
CA SER A 102 9.96 15.89 -31.70
C SER A 102 8.80 15.84 -30.71
N ARG A 103 8.52 14.68 -30.11
CA ARG A 103 7.33 14.50 -29.26
C ARG A 103 7.47 13.33 -28.29
N VAL A 104 6.71 13.44 -27.20
CA VAL A 104 6.33 12.35 -26.32
C VAL A 104 4.84 12.05 -26.51
N ALA A 105 4.46 10.78 -26.68
CA ALA A 105 3.07 10.38 -26.81
C ALA A 105 2.73 9.28 -25.81
N ILE A 106 1.79 9.57 -24.90
CA ILE A 106 1.20 8.61 -23.96
C ILE A 106 -0.22 8.32 -24.44
N ARG A 107 -0.55 7.05 -24.61
CA ARG A 107 -1.89 6.59 -24.99
C ARG A 107 -2.34 5.49 -24.04
N ALA A 108 -3.59 5.53 -23.61
CA ALA A 108 -4.15 4.55 -22.69
C ALA A 108 -5.65 4.33 -22.97
N TYR A 109 -6.16 3.18 -22.61
CA TYR A 109 -7.59 2.91 -22.70
C TYR A 109 -8.39 3.73 -21.68
N ARG A 110 -7.87 3.88 -20.46
CA ARG A 110 -8.49 4.63 -19.35
C ARG A 110 -7.51 5.62 -18.72
N THR A 111 -8.05 6.49 -17.87
CA THR A 111 -7.27 7.54 -17.20
C THR A 111 -6.17 7.00 -16.28
N ALA A 112 -6.38 5.84 -15.64
CA ALA A 112 -5.37 5.20 -14.80
C ALA A 112 -4.12 4.80 -15.59
N GLY A 113 -4.28 4.20 -16.77
CA GLY A 113 -3.15 3.87 -17.65
C GLY A 113 -2.37 5.12 -18.10
N ALA A 114 -3.07 6.22 -18.40
CA ALA A 114 -2.41 7.49 -18.72
C ALA A 114 -1.58 8.03 -17.54
N PHE A 115 -2.09 7.88 -16.30
CA PHE A 115 -1.35 8.23 -15.09
C PHE A 115 -0.08 7.38 -14.92
N TYR A 116 -0.16 6.05 -15.07
CA TYR A 116 1.03 5.20 -14.99
C TYR A 116 2.03 5.49 -16.11
N GLY A 117 1.55 5.94 -17.26
CA GLY A 117 2.40 6.44 -18.35
C GLY A 117 3.19 7.68 -17.95
N ILE A 118 2.62 8.64 -17.20
CA ILE A 118 3.36 9.81 -16.73
C ILE A 118 4.33 9.44 -15.60
N GLU A 119 4.02 8.46 -14.74
CA GLU A 119 4.97 7.99 -13.73
C GLU A 119 6.20 7.33 -14.39
N THR A 120 6.00 6.57 -15.46
CA THR A 120 7.12 6.04 -16.25
C THR A 120 7.91 7.14 -16.94
N LEU A 121 7.24 8.15 -17.50
CA LEU A 121 7.90 9.30 -18.13
C LEU A 121 8.80 10.06 -17.15
N ARG A 122 8.37 10.23 -15.91
CA ARG A 122 9.19 10.86 -14.85
C ARG A 122 10.48 10.08 -14.58
N GLN A 123 10.42 8.76 -14.60
CA GLN A 123 11.59 7.90 -14.38
C GLN A 123 12.56 7.88 -15.58
N LEU A 124 12.13 8.28 -16.77
CA LEU A 124 12.98 8.43 -17.96
C LEU A 124 13.78 9.75 -17.98
N LEU A 125 13.39 10.72 -17.15
CA LEU A 125 14.11 11.96 -16.98
C LEU A 125 15.33 11.78 -16.03
N PRO A 126 16.32 12.69 -16.05
CA PRO A 126 17.39 12.70 -15.06
C PRO A 126 16.85 12.65 -13.62
N THR A 127 17.54 11.96 -12.70
CA THR A 127 17.10 11.77 -11.30
C THR A 127 16.80 13.09 -10.58
N ALA A 128 17.45 14.17 -11.00
CA ALA A 128 17.20 15.52 -10.50
C ALA A 128 15.76 16.02 -10.70
N ILE A 129 14.94 15.39 -11.58
CA ILE A 129 13.54 15.77 -11.79
C ILE A 129 12.67 15.65 -10.53
N PHE A 130 13.10 14.82 -9.58
CA PHE A 130 12.40 14.62 -8.31
C PHE A 130 12.74 15.69 -7.25
N ARG A 131 13.63 16.64 -7.55
CA ARG A 131 13.94 17.75 -6.64
C ARG A 131 12.78 18.72 -6.51
N GLN A 132 12.62 19.26 -5.30
CA GLN A 132 11.62 20.29 -4.99
C GLN A 132 12.18 21.72 -5.12
N ALA A 133 13.26 21.88 -5.87
CA ALA A 133 13.89 23.18 -6.16
C ALA A 133 14.45 23.17 -7.57
N GLU A 134 14.41 24.31 -8.25
CA GLU A 134 14.90 24.48 -9.62
C GLU A 134 16.38 24.13 -9.74
N MET A 135 16.70 23.33 -10.75
CA MET A 135 18.04 22.82 -11.03
C MET A 135 18.60 23.46 -12.29
N ALA A 136 19.44 24.48 -12.11
CA ALA A 136 20.11 25.14 -13.23
C ALA A 136 21.10 24.22 -13.95
N GLY A 137 21.19 24.35 -15.28
CA GLY A 137 22.18 23.65 -16.10
C GLY A 137 21.87 22.18 -16.39
N VAL A 138 20.73 21.65 -15.94
CA VAL A 138 20.33 20.28 -16.25
C VAL A 138 19.64 20.22 -17.62
N ALA A 139 20.12 19.33 -18.48
CA ALA A 139 19.44 18.99 -19.72
C ALA A 139 18.29 18.00 -19.44
N TRP A 140 17.05 18.46 -19.49
CA TRP A 140 15.86 17.66 -19.26
C TRP A 140 15.54 16.81 -20.48
N SER A 141 16.37 15.79 -20.70
CA SER A 141 16.31 14.93 -21.89
C SER A 141 15.69 13.58 -21.55
N ILE A 142 14.80 13.12 -22.41
CA ILE A 142 14.11 11.83 -22.34
C ILE A 142 14.60 10.99 -23.53
N PRO A 143 15.20 9.81 -23.31
CA PRO A 143 15.69 8.97 -24.41
C PRO A 143 14.57 8.53 -25.34
N GLY A 144 14.87 8.34 -26.61
CA GLY A 144 13.97 7.74 -27.57
C GLY A 144 13.60 6.32 -27.13
N ILE A 145 12.32 6.02 -27.02
CA ILE A 145 11.84 4.74 -26.50
C ILE A 145 10.41 4.46 -26.96
N ALA A 146 10.09 3.19 -27.10
CA ALA A 146 8.72 2.70 -27.25
C ALA A 146 8.43 1.69 -26.13
N ILE A 147 7.38 1.95 -25.37
CA ILE A 147 6.93 1.13 -24.27
C ILE A 147 5.47 0.74 -24.51
N GLU A 148 5.15 -0.53 -24.28
CA GLU A 148 3.80 -1.03 -24.10
C GLU A 148 3.76 -1.77 -22.77
N ASP A 149 2.87 -1.35 -21.86
CA ASP A 149 2.94 -1.74 -20.46
C ASP A 149 1.55 -1.97 -19.87
N LEU A 150 1.46 -2.95 -18.97
CA LEU A 150 0.24 -3.31 -18.27
C LEU A 150 0.59 -4.08 -16.98
N PRO A 151 -0.23 -3.98 -15.94
CA PRO A 151 0.01 -4.71 -14.70
C PRO A 151 -0.31 -6.20 -14.84
N ARG A 152 0.43 -7.02 -14.12
CA ARG A 152 0.15 -8.45 -13.97
C ARG A 152 -1.05 -8.71 -13.05
N PHE A 153 -1.19 -7.95 -11.95
CA PHE A 153 -2.20 -8.12 -10.93
C PHE A 153 -3.08 -6.88 -10.75
N ALA A 154 -4.36 -7.11 -10.44
CA ALA A 154 -5.33 -6.05 -10.14
C ALA A 154 -5.14 -5.42 -8.74
N TRP A 155 -4.66 -6.19 -7.77
CA TRP A 155 -4.31 -5.71 -6.42
C TRP A 155 -2.79 -5.64 -6.27
N ARG A 156 -2.28 -4.45 -6.07
CA ARG A 156 -0.87 -4.18 -5.83
C ARG A 156 -0.78 -3.26 -4.62
N GLY A 157 -0.61 -3.86 -3.43
CA GLY A 157 -0.84 -3.18 -2.17
C GLY A 157 0.42 -2.88 -1.37
N VAL A 158 0.32 -1.84 -0.56
CA VAL A 158 1.19 -1.58 0.59
C VAL A 158 0.32 -1.23 1.79
N HIS A 159 0.66 -1.81 2.94
CA HIS A 159 0.00 -1.59 4.22
C HIS A 159 0.90 -0.77 5.14
N VAL A 160 0.28 0.06 5.97
CA VAL A 160 0.94 0.71 7.10
C VAL A 160 0.05 0.69 8.32
N ASP A 161 0.61 0.21 9.41
CA ASP A 161 0.06 0.31 10.75
C ASP A 161 0.35 1.70 11.32
N VAL A 162 -0.70 2.40 11.73
CA VAL A 162 -0.60 3.69 12.42
C VAL A 162 -1.15 3.61 13.86
N ALA A 163 -1.60 2.42 14.26
CA ALA A 163 -2.16 2.17 15.57
C ALA A 163 -1.07 1.95 16.62
N ARG A 164 -0.06 1.11 16.35
CA ARG A 164 1.05 0.88 17.28
C ARG A 164 1.91 2.14 17.43
N HIS A 165 2.30 2.77 16.32
CA HIS A 165 2.89 4.11 16.33
C HIS A 165 2.15 5.04 15.38
N PHE A 166 1.63 6.14 15.92
CA PHE A 166 0.92 7.14 15.12
C PHE A 166 1.87 7.83 14.13
N MET A 167 1.45 7.91 12.88
CA MET A 167 2.19 8.59 11.81
C MET A 167 1.44 9.85 11.36
N PRO A 168 2.13 11.00 11.15
CA PRO A 168 1.48 12.22 10.69
C PRO A 168 0.93 12.07 9.27
N LYS A 169 -0.11 12.82 8.93
CA LYS A 169 -0.76 12.76 7.61
C LYS A 169 0.18 13.07 6.44
N GLU A 170 1.20 13.89 6.68
CA GLU A 170 2.23 14.22 5.69
C GLU A 170 3.04 12.97 5.29
N PHE A 171 3.35 12.10 6.25
CA PHE A 171 4.00 10.82 5.95
C PHE A 171 3.06 9.88 5.18
N VAL A 172 1.78 9.81 5.56
CA VAL A 172 0.78 9.00 4.83
C VAL A 172 0.69 9.46 3.37
N LYS A 173 0.62 10.78 3.12
CA LYS A 173 0.61 11.34 1.76
C LYS A 173 1.91 11.05 1.02
N LYS A 174 3.08 11.14 1.67
CA LYS A 174 4.38 10.77 1.08
C LYS A 174 4.41 9.30 0.67
N LEU A 175 3.91 8.41 1.53
CA LEU A 175 3.86 6.98 1.22
C LEU A 175 2.89 6.66 0.07
N ILE A 176 1.78 7.41 -0.06
CA ILE A 176 0.87 7.34 -1.22
C ILE A 176 1.58 7.80 -2.51
N ASP A 177 2.38 8.87 -2.48
CA ASP A 177 3.18 9.31 -3.63
C ASP A 177 4.19 8.24 -4.06
N LEU A 178 4.87 7.65 -3.08
CA LEU A 178 5.82 6.58 -3.33
C LEU A 178 5.12 5.32 -3.87
N ALA A 179 3.96 4.95 -3.33
CA ALA A 179 3.16 3.85 -3.86
C ALA A 179 2.78 4.10 -5.33
N ALA A 180 2.29 5.29 -5.65
CA ALA A 180 1.92 5.69 -7.01
C ALA A 180 3.11 5.66 -7.99
N LEU A 181 4.27 6.16 -7.57
CA LEU A 181 5.53 6.10 -8.35
C LEU A 181 5.91 4.66 -8.72
N HIS A 182 5.64 3.71 -7.82
CA HIS A 182 5.89 2.28 -8.01
C HIS A 182 4.69 1.53 -8.61
N LYS A 183 3.66 2.26 -9.09
CA LYS A 183 2.45 1.71 -9.70
C LYS A 183 1.66 0.76 -8.78
N LEU A 184 1.81 0.91 -7.46
CA LEU A 184 0.91 0.30 -6.48
C LEU A 184 -0.40 1.07 -6.48
N ASN A 185 -1.53 0.35 -6.33
CA ASN A 185 -2.87 0.94 -6.47
C ASN A 185 -3.76 0.72 -5.25
N ARG A 186 -3.25 0.08 -4.20
CA ARG A 186 -3.95 -0.12 -2.93
C ARG A 186 -3.07 0.34 -1.79
N PHE A 187 -3.64 1.19 -0.95
CA PHE A 187 -3.03 1.63 0.30
C PHE A 187 -3.90 1.10 1.45
N HIS A 188 -3.43 0.05 2.11
CA HIS A 188 -4.12 -0.54 3.24
C HIS A 188 -3.73 0.22 4.50
N TRP A 189 -4.69 0.86 5.15
CA TRP A 189 -4.47 1.75 6.27
C TRP A 189 -5.03 1.13 7.54
N HIS A 190 -4.13 0.57 8.36
CA HIS A 190 -4.47 -0.07 9.61
C HIS A 190 -4.65 1.00 10.69
N LEU A 191 -5.93 1.35 10.94
CA LEU A 191 -6.33 2.54 11.71
C LEU A 191 -6.59 2.27 13.18
N THR A 192 -6.80 1.02 13.57
CA THR A 192 -7.18 0.66 14.94
C THR A 192 -6.53 -0.63 15.38
N ASP A 193 -6.09 -0.67 16.63
CA ASP A 193 -5.52 -1.85 17.28
C ASP A 193 -5.57 -1.66 18.82
N ASP A 194 -5.06 -2.60 19.58
CA ASP A 194 -5.02 -2.57 21.05
C ASP A 194 -4.33 -1.32 21.61
N GLN A 195 -3.31 -0.80 20.89
CA GLN A 195 -2.47 0.31 21.31
C GLN A 195 -2.94 1.68 20.83
N GLY A 196 -4.00 1.73 20.03
CA GLY A 196 -4.55 3.01 19.61
C GLY A 196 -5.66 2.93 18.55
N TRP A 197 -6.62 3.82 18.72
CA TRP A 197 -7.69 4.11 17.76
C TRP A 197 -7.38 5.42 17.03
N ARG A 198 -7.17 5.41 15.73
CA ARG A 198 -6.62 6.55 14.99
C ARG A 198 -7.62 7.31 14.10
N LEU A 199 -8.89 6.93 14.08
CA LEU A 199 -9.92 7.53 13.24
C LEU A 199 -10.99 8.24 14.08
N GLU A 200 -11.25 9.51 13.78
CA GLU A 200 -12.37 10.25 14.39
C GLU A 200 -13.71 9.63 13.96
N ILE A 201 -14.49 9.18 14.94
CA ILE A 201 -15.88 8.75 14.79
C ILE A 201 -16.76 9.71 15.59
N LYS A 202 -17.52 10.53 14.91
CA LYS A 202 -18.30 11.63 15.54
C LYS A 202 -19.36 11.13 16.49
N GLN A 203 -19.98 9.99 16.16
CA GLN A 203 -20.96 9.35 17.03
C GLN A 203 -20.33 8.82 18.32
N TYR A 204 -19.05 8.46 18.28
CA TYR A 204 -18.33 7.84 19.42
C TYR A 204 -17.03 8.59 19.75
N PRO A 205 -17.11 9.84 20.28
CA PRO A 205 -15.94 10.72 20.45
C PRO A 205 -14.88 10.15 21.40
N ARG A 206 -15.25 9.30 22.37
CA ARG A 206 -14.29 8.69 23.29
C ARG A 206 -13.30 7.76 22.59
N LEU A 207 -13.60 7.23 21.40
CA LEU A 207 -12.65 6.45 20.61
C LEU A 207 -11.36 7.23 20.35
N THR A 208 -11.44 8.55 20.10
CA THR A 208 -10.25 9.40 19.94
C THR A 208 -9.86 10.18 21.18
N GLN A 209 -10.80 10.49 22.08
CA GLN A 209 -10.48 11.18 23.33
C GLN A 209 -9.74 10.28 24.32
N VAL A 210 -10.03 8.98 24.32
CA VAL A 210 -9.45 7.96 25.21
C VAL A 210 -8.64 6.96 24.40
N GLY A 211 -9.26 6.29 23.43
CA GLY A 211 -8.67 5.19 22.68
C GLY A 211 -7.46 5.57 21.81
N ALA A 212 -7.28 6.85 21.50
CA ALA A 212 -6.13 7.31 20.72
C ALA A 212 -4.86 7.56 21.55
N TRP A 213 -4.90 7.39 22.88
CA TRP A 213 -3.82 7.82 23.78
C TRP A 213 -3.45 6.74 24.79
N ARG A 214 -2.16 6.42 24.86
CA ARG A 214 -1.60 5.57 25.91
C ARG A 214 -0.57 6.35 26.73
N PRO A 215 -0.44 6.08 28.06
CA PRO A 215 0.43 6.88 28.93
C PRO A 215 1.92 6.63 28.70
N GLN A 216 2.28 5.49 28.14
CA GLN A 216 3.67 5.08 27.89
C GLN A 216 3.70 3.89 26.92
N THR A 217 4.89 3.56 26.43
CA THR A 217 5.11 2.44 25.52
C THR A 217 6.18 1.51 26.07
N ILE A 218 6.02 0.20 25.90
CA ILE A 218 7.03 -0.79 26.27
C ILE A 218 8.34 -0.55 25.52
N ILE A 219 9.47 -0.69 26.21
CA ILE A 219 10.81 -0.59 25.62
C ILE A 219 11.31 -1.99 25.23
N GLY A 220 11.65 -2.14 23.97
CA GLY A 220 12.20 -3.40 23.46
C GLY A 220 11.15 -4.50 23.33
N ARG A 221 11.59 -5.75 23.40
CA ARG A 221 10.70 -6.91 23.27
C ARG A 221 10.02 -7.20 24.60
N PRO A 222 8.72 -7.58 24.60
CA PRO A 222 8.04 -8.00 25.81
C PRO A 222 8.68 -9.28 26.37
N ASP A 223 8.97 -9.28 27.67
CA ASP A 223 9.32 -10.51 28.40
C ASP A 223 8.03 -11.32 28.63
N ARG A 224 8.16 -12.65 28.71
CA ARG A 224 7.03 -13.53 29.06
C ARG A 224 6.42 -13.19 30.42
N ASP A 225 7.23 -12.69 31.33
CA ASP A 225 6.81 -12.17 32.63
C ASP A 225 6.58 -10.65 32.50
N SER A 226 5.33 -10.25 32.43
CA SER A 226 4.94 -8.84 32.26
C SER A 226 5.42 -7.94 33.40
N THR A 227 5.75 -8.50 34.60
CA THR A 227 6.32 -7.72 35.71
C THR A 227 7.73 -7.21 35.41
N ARG A 228 8.39 -7.74 34.37
CA ARG A 228 9.71 -7.31 33.90
C ARG A 228 9.65 -6.29 32.76
N TRP A 229 8.45 -5.95 32.32
CA TRP A 229 8.30 -4.97 31.26
C TRP A 229 8.80 -3.61 31.73
N ARG A 230 9.55 -2.95 30.87
CA ARG A 230 10.02 -1.58 31.08
C ARG A 230 9.33 -0.67 30.08
N PHE A 231 8.97 0.51 30.54
CA PHE A 231 8.25 1.50 29.76
C PHE A 231 9.06 2.78 29.64
N ASP A 232 8.81 3.55 28.58
CA ASP A 232 9.50 4.80 28.31
C ASP A 232 9.00 5.98 29.16
N GLY A 233 7.85 5.84 29.81
CA GLY A 233 7.21 6.89 30.61
C GLY A 233 6.76 8.09 29.76
N GLN A 234 6.65 7.96 28.44
CA GLN A 234 6.24 9.02 27.54
C GLN A 234 4.84 8.73 26.96
N PRO A 235 3.89 9.68 27.10
CA PRO A 235 2.60 9.53 26.45
C PRO A 235 2.76 9.42 24.92
N HIS A 236 2.04 8.48 24.32
CA HIS A 236 1.99 8.33 22.87
C HIS A 236 0.56 8.35 22.38
N GLY A 237 0.32 9.03 21.26
CA GLY A 237 -1.02 9.06 20.66
C GLY A 237 -1.14 10.01 19.50
N GLY A 238 -2.35 10.12 19.00
CA GLY A 238 -2.74 10.92 17.86
C GLY A 238 -3.87 10.25 17.10
N PHE A 239 -4.55 10.99 16.29
CA PHE A 239 -5.61 10.49 15.42
C PHE A 239 -5.78 11.40 14.20
N TYR A 240 -6.46 10.91 13.19
CA TYR A 240 -6.86 11.68 12.03
C TYR A 240 -8.30 12.14 12.21
N THR A 241 -8.52 13.45 12.02
CA THR A 241 -9.87 13.99 11.91
C THR A 241 -10.54 13.50 10.63
N GLN A 242 -11.86 13.55 10.57
CA GLN A 242 -12.56 13.21 9.32
C GLN A 242 -12.15 14.12 8.16
N ASP A 243 -11.74 15.36 8.44
CA ASP A 243 -11.27 16.28 7.40
C ASP A 243 -9.86 15.87 6.90
N ASP A 244 -8.97 15.45 7.79
CA ASP A 244 -7.67 14.86 7.39
C ASP A 244 -7.87 13.62 6.51
N VAL A 245 -8.81 12.75 6.87
CA VAL A 245 -9.13 11.55 6.07
C VAL A 245 -9.66 11.93 4.70
N ARG A 246 -10.59 12.89 4.61
CA ARG A 246 -11.11 13.36 3.32
C ARG A 246 -10.01 13.96 2.44
N GLU A 247 -9.09 14.72 3.02
CA GLU A 247 -7.91 15.25 2.33
C GLU A 247 -7.04 14.11 1.78
N ILE A 248 -6.69 13.12 2.62
CA ILE A 248 -5.85 11.99 2.25
C ILE A 248 -6.53 11.13 1.17
N VAL A 249 -7.82 10.84 1.30
CA VAL A 249 -8.59 10.08 0.30
C VAL A 249 -8.65 10.80 -1.05
N ALA A 250 -8.87 12.12 -1.04
CA ALA A 250 -8.86 12.91 -2.27
C ALA A 250 -7.46 12.93 -2.92
N TYR A 251 -6.41 13.02 -2.10
CA TYR A 251 -5.01 12.98 -2.52
C TYR A 251 -4.64 11.65 -3.17
N ALA A 252 -5.01 10.54 -2.54
CA ALA A 252 -4.79 9.18 -3.06
C ALA A 252 -5.54 8.96 -4.38
N ARG A 253 -6.82 9.38 -4.43
CA ARG A 253 -7.66 9.27 -5.63
C ARG A 253 -7.06 10.01 -6.83
N ALA A 254 -6.46 11.17 -6.62
CA ALA A 254 -5.79 11.92 -7.69
C ALA A 254 -4.57 11.17 -8.26
N ARG A 255 -4.05 10.18 -7.53
CA ARG A 255 -2.90 9.30 -7.88
C ARG A 255 -3.32 7.88 -8.22
N PHE A 256 -4.61 7.63 -8.41
CA PHE A 256 -5.16 6.31 -8.71
C PHE A 256 -4.83 5.24 -7.65
N VAL A 257 -4.59 5.66 -6.42
CA VAL A 257 -4.46 4.79 -5.25
C VAL A 257 -5.79 4.76 -4.49
N THR A 258 -6.33 3.56 -4.27
CA THR A 258 -7.51 3.35 -3.46
C THR A 258 -7.09 3.00 -2.03
N ILE A 259 -7.62 3.72 -1.05
CA ILE A 259 -7.40 3.41 0.36
C ILE A 259 -8.36 2.30 0.77
N VAL A 260 -7.82 1.29 1.45
CA VAL A 260 -8.55 0.22 2.13
C VAL A 260 -8.39 0.47 3.62
N PRO A 261 -9.40 1.01 4.32
CA PRO A 261 -9.32 1.22 5.76
C PRO A 261 -9.50 -0.11 6.50
N GLU A 262 -8.77 -0.29 7.58
CA GLU A 262 -8.94 -1.41 8.49
C GLU A 262 -9.43 -0.93 9.85
N ILE A 263 -10.48 -1.59 10.34
CA ILE A 263 -11.09 -1.42 11.65
C ILE A 263 -11.17 -2.78 12.31
N GLU A 264 -10.35 -3.00 13.29
CA GLU A 264 -10.19 -4.30 13.96
C GLU A 264 -11.41 -4.76 14.74
N MET A 265 -11.75 -6.03 14.55
CA MET A 265 -12.80 -6.75 15.29
C MET A 265 -12.72 -8.26 15.05
N PRO A 266 -13.01 -9.15 16.01
CA PRO A 266 -13.29 -8.84 17.42
C PRO A 266 -12.03 -8.77 18.27
N GLY A 267 -10.87 -9.23 17.79
CA GLY A 267 -9.55 -9.07 18.38
C GLY A 267 -9.00 -7.65 18.22
N HIS A 268 -7.80 -7.39 18.73
CA HIS A 268 -7.07 -6.12 18.59
C HIS A 268 -7.92 -4.87 18.89
N SER A 269 -8.77 -4.98 19.92
CA SER A 269 -9.84 -4.01 20.20
C SER A 269 -9.71 -3.32 21.57
N GLN A 270 -8.60 -3.51 22.30
CA GLN A 270 -8.49 -2.96 23.66
C GLN A 270 -8.57 -1.43 23.67
N ALA A 271 -8.11 -0.71 22.65
CA ALA A 271 -8.27 0.74 22.60
C ALA A 271 -9.76 1.15 22.53
N ALA A 272 -10.58 0.40 21.78
CA ALA A 272 -12.03 0.62 21.75
C ALA A 272 -12.69 0.27 23.09
N ILE A 273 -12.29 -0.83 23.72
CA ILE A 273 -12.79 -1.27 25.05
C ILE A 273 -12.37 -0.26 26.13
N ALA A 274 -11.16 0.28 26.08
CA ALA A 274 -10.72 1.34 26.99
C ALA A 274 -11.60 2.61 26.86
N ALA A 275 -12.03 2.94 25.64
CA ALA A 275 -12.94 4.05 25.41
C ALA A 275 -14.38 3.74 25.83
N TYR A 276 -14.85 2.51 25.61
CA TYR A 276 -16.23 2.05 25.87
C TYR A 276 -16.19 0.66 26.52
N PRO A 277 -16.06 0.57 27.86
CA PRO A 277 -15.88 -0.70 28.58
C PRO A 277 -17.00 -1.73 28.33
N GLU A 278 -18.20 -1.28 27.97
CA GLU A 278 -19.33 -2.13 27.62
C GLU A 278 -19.10 -2.97 26.34
N LEU A 279 -18.10 -2.66 25.54
CA LEU A 279 -17.71 -3.45 24.37
C LEU A 279 -16.92 -4.71 24.76
N GLY A 280 -16.29 -4.72 25.94
CA GLY A 280 -15.53 -5.86 26.44
C GLY A 280 -16.42 -6.94 27.09
N ASN A 281 -15.81 -8.05 27.45
CA ASN A 281 -16.53 -9.19 28.06
C ASN A 281 -16.67 -9.09 29.58
N ARG A 282 -15.87 -8.24 30.23
CA ARG A 282 -15.80 -8.12 31.71
C ARG A 282 -16.44 -6.83 32.23
N GLY A 283 -16.57 -5.80 31.39
CA GLY A 283 -17.02 -4.47 31.79
C GLY A 283 -15.98 -3.70 32.60
N ASP A 284 -14.73 -4.15 32.66
CA ASP A 284 -13.65 -3.52 33.39
C ASP A 284 -13.19 -2.23 32.67
N THR A 285 -12.80 -1.23 33.48
CA THR A 285 -12.10 -0.06 32.93
C THR A 285 -10.65 -0.42 32.69
N LEU A 286 -10.26 -0.53 31.42
CA LEU A 286 -8.92 -0.85 30.98
C LEU A 286 -8.21 0.40 30.44
N PRO A 287 -6.89 0.52 30.59
CA PRO A 287 -6.12 1.50 29.80
C PRO A 287 -5.99 1.02 28.35
N VAL A 288 -5.68 1.94 27.45
CA VAL A 288 -5.17 1.58 26.12
C VAL A 288 -3.88 0.78 26.30
N TRP A 289 -3.72 -0.30 25.56
CA TRP A 289 -2.60 -1.22 25.78
C TRP A 289 -1.24 -0.58 25.49
N MET A 290 -0.25 -0.93 26.29
CA MET A 290 1.09 -0.32 26.27
C MET A 290 2.18 -1.31 25.82
N GLY A 291 1.81 -2.57 25.62
CA GLY A 291 2.69 -3.66 25.23
C GLY A 291 2.56 -4.04 23.76
N TRP A 292 3.30 -5.07 23.38
CA TRP A 292 3.26 -5.68 22.05
C TRP A 292 2.85 -7.15 22.12
N GLY A 293 2.18 -7.64 21.08
CA GLY A 293 1.71 -9.02 20.94
C GLY A 293 0.20 -9.10 20.85
N VAL A 294 -0.38 -10.23 21.26
CA VAL A 294 -1.81 -10.49 21.25
C VAL A 294 -2.38 -10.25 22.64
N ASP A 295 -3.34 -9.36 22.76
CA ASP A 295 -4.07 -9.10 24.00
C ASP A 295 -5.31 -9.99 24.13
N GLU A 296 -5.68 -10.38 25.36
CA GLU A 296 -6.84 -11.23 25.62
C GLU A 296 -8.18 -10.47 25.58
N ASN A 297 -8.15 -9.13 25.60
CA ASN A 297 -9.36 -8.32 25.65
C ASN A 297 -9.97 -8.14 24.27
N ILE A 298 -10.92 -9.00 23.96
CA ILE A 298 -11.66 -8.96 22.70
C ILE A 298 -13.09 -8.42 22.93
N LEU A 299 -13.74 -8.02 21.82
CA LEU A 299 -15.14 -7.56 21.86
C LEU A 299 -16.10 -8.65 22.34
N ASN A 300 -17.15 -8.26 23.04
CA ASN A 300 -18.24 -9.18 23.33
C ASN A 300 -19.17 -9.36 22.12
N PRO A 301 -19.82 -10.53 21.95
CA PRO A 301 -20.67 -10.83 20.78
C PRO A 301 -22.13 -10.36 20.99
N GLY A 302 -22.36 -9.32 21.75
CA GLY A 302 -23.70 -8.78 21.99
C GLY A 302 -24.23 -7.94 20.83
N ASP A 303 -25.55 -7.86 20.69
CA ASP A 303 -26.18 -7.06 19.62
C ASP A 303 -25.85 -5.57 19.74
N ALA A 304 -25.60 -5.06 20.96
CA ALA A 304 -25.17 -3.68 21.16
C ALA A 304 -23.77 -3.42 20.57
N THR A 305 -22.84 -4.37 20.73
CA THR A 305 -21.49 -4.32 20.15
C THR A 305 -21.55 -4.41 18.63
N VAL A 306 -22.36 -5.32 18.09
CA VAL A 306 -22.58 -5.42 16.63
C VAL A 306 -23.09 -4.08 16.08
N ARG A 307 -24.13 -3.49 16.69
CA ARG A 307 -24.66 -2.19 16.26
C ARG A 307 -23.63 -1.05 16.40
N PHE A 308 -22.82 -1.06 17.46
CA PHE A 308 -21.76 -0.07 17.66
C PHE A 308 -20.81 -0.09 16.46
N TYR A 309 -20.32 -1.26 16.06
CA TYR A 309 -19.39 -1.39 14.92
C TYR A 309 -20.08 -1.13 13.58
N GLN A 310 -21.35 -1.46 13.39
CA GLN A 310 -22.12 -1.06 12.21
C GLN A 310 -22.25 0.46 12.10
N ASN A 311 -22.43 1.17 13.22
CA ASN A 311 -22.42 2.64 13.24
C ASN A 311 -21.05 3.21 12.91
N VAL A 312 -19.97 2.62 13.46
CA VAL A 312 -18.58 2.97 13.09
C VAL A 312 -18.36 2.79 11.59
N LEU A 313 -18.71 1.61 11.07
CA LEU A 313 -18.57 1.30 9.63
C LEU A 313 -19.40 2.23 8.74
N THR A 314 -20.53 2.76 9.22
CA THR A 314 -21.32 3.77 8.50
C THR A 314 -20.51 5.05 8.27
N GLU A 315 -19.82 5.57 9.31
CA GLU A 315 -18.95 6.74 9.15
C GLU A 315 -17.71 6.41 8.31
N VAL A 316 -17.13 5.22 8.47
CA VAL A 316 -16.00 4.73 7.65
C VAL A 316 -16.38 4.72 6.18
N MET A 317 -17.52 4.15 5.81
CA MET A 317 -17.99 4.09 4.42
C MET A 317 -18.26 5.48 3.82
N ALA A 318 -18.67 6.46 4.63
CA ALA A 318 -18.85 7.84 4.19
C ALA A 318 -17.51 8.55 3.89
N LEU A 319 -16.44 8.16 4.57
CA LEU A 319 -15.09 8.72 4.40
C LEU A 319 -14.32 8.02 3.28
N PHE A 320 -14.46 6.72 3.16
CA PHE A 320 -13.71 5.88 2.22
C PHE A 320 -14.62 5.37 1.10
N PRO A 321 -14.54 5.94 -0.11
CA PRO A 321 -15.42 5.56 -1.22
C PRO A 321 -15.03 4.23 -1.90
N GLY A 322 -13.91 3.62 -1.51
CA GLY A 322 -13.43 2.35 -2.04
C GLY A 322 -14.39 1.19 -1.76
N ARG A 323 -14.36 0.18 -2.61
CA ARG A 323 -15.21 -1.01 -2.48
C ARG A 323 -14.90 -1.81 -1.21
N TRP A 324 -13.63 -1.90 -0.84
CA TRP A 324 -13.12 -2.81 0.19
C TRP A 324 -13.00 -2.13 1.55
N ILE A 325 -13.50 -2.77 2.58
CA ILE A 325 -13.35 -2.41 3.99
C ILE A 325 -12.74 -3.62 4.71
N HIS A 326 -11.58 -3.45 5.32
CA HIS A 326 -10.93 -4.50 6.08
C HIS A 326 -11.41 -4.46 7.53
N ILE A 327 -11.71 -5.62 8.10
CA ILE A 327 -12.22 -5.74 9.48
C ILE A 327 -11.24 -6.42 10.44
N GLY A 328 -10.02 -6.72 9.98
CA GLY A 328 -9.06 -7.53 10.74
C GLY A 328 -9.51 -8.99 10.83
N GLY A 329 -9.88 -9.43 12.02
CA GLY A 329 -10.40 -10.77 12.29
C GLY A 329 -9.35 -11.76 12.74
N ASP A 330 -8.08 -11.33 12.79
CA ASP A 330 -6.93 -12.11 13.21
C ASP A 330 -6.80 -12.21 14.74
N GLU A 331 -6.05 -13.19 15.15
CA GLU A 331 -5.51 -13.37 16.50
C GLU A 331 -6.50 -13.13 17.66
N ALA A 332 -7.80 -13.35 17.48
CA ALA A 332 -8.82 -13.16 18.51
C ALA A 332 -8.82 -14.33 19.52
N PRO A 333 -8.27 -14.14 20.76
CA PRO A 333 -8.25 -15.22 21.74
C PRO A 333 -9.65 -15.57 22.24
N LYS A 334 -9.95 -16.86 22.36
CA LYS A 334 -11.27 -17.34 22.76
C LYS A 334 -11.46 -17.47 24.28
N THR A 335 -10.43 -17.17 25.06
CA THR A 335 -10.42 -17.35 26.52
C THR A 335 -11.58 -16.60 27.20
N GLN A 336 -11.77 -15.33 26.85
CA GLN A 336 -12.85 -14.53 27.44
C GLN A 336 -14.24 -15.01 26.98
N TRP A 337 -14.42 -15.39 25.72
CA TRP A 337 -15.70 -15.91 25.25
C TRP A 337 -16.07 -17.25 25.89
N LYS A 338 -15.10 -18.13 26.14
CA LYS A 338 -15.32 -19.39 26.88
C LYS A 338 -15.84 -19.14 28.29
N ALA A 339 -15.39 -18.07 28.92
CA ALA A 339 -15.79 -17.70 30.28
C ALA A 339 -17.03 -16.76 30.32
N SER A 340 -17.41 -16.15 29.20
CA SER A 340 -18.47 -15.13 29.15
C SER A 340 -19.86 -15.76 29.09
N PRO A 341 -20.74 -15.52 30.11
CA PRO A 341 -22.12 -16.01 30.05
C PRO A 341 -22.87 -15.51 28.81
N LEU A 342 -22.59 -14.27 28.35
CA LEU A 342 -23.18 -13.69 27.15
C LEU A 342 -22.77 -14.45 25.89
N ALA A 343 -21.47 -14.70 25.72
CA ALA A 343 -20.97 -15.44 24.57
C ALA A 343 -21.49 -16.88 24.55
N GLN A 344 -21.48 -17.56 25.70
CA GLN A 344 -22.00 -18.92 25.83
C GLN A 344 -23.52 -19.00 25.60
N ALA A 345 -24.27 -17.97 26.02
CA ALA A 345 -25.69 -17.89 25.71
C ALA A 345 -25.93 -17.70 24.22
N ARG A 346 -25.14 -16.85 23.55
CA ARG A 346 -25.23 -16.62 22.09
C ARG A 346 -24.91 -17.88 21.29
N ILE A 347 -23.89 -18.64 21.68
CA ILE A 347 -23.56 -19.93 21.05
C ILE A 347 -24.76 -20.88 21.12
N ARG A 348 -25.40 -21.02 22.31
CA ARG A 348 -26.57 -21.86 22.47
C ARG A 348 -27.79 -21.36 21.70
N GLU A 349 -28.06 -20.07 21.74
CA GLU A 349 -29.19 -19.43 21.03
C GLU A 349 -29.12 -19.66 19.53
N LEU A 350 -27.93 -19.55 18.97
CA LEU A 350 -27.70 -19.70 17.53
C LEU A 350 -27.41 -21.14 17.10
N GLY A 351 -27.28 -22.08 18.04
CA GLY A 351 -26.94 -23.47 17.77
C GLY A 351 -25.54 -23.66 17.19
N LEU A 352 -24.61 -22.75 17.55
CA LEU A 352 -23.21 -22.81 17.12
C LEU A 352 -22.45 -23.87 17.91
N LYS A 353 -21.39 -24.40 17.30
CA LYS A 353 -20.59 -25.48 17.87
C LYS A 353 -19.62 -24.97 18.94
N ASP A 354 -18.96 -23.83 18.68
CA ASP A 354 -17.87 -23.29 19.48
C ASP A 354 -17.65 -21.78 19.25
N GLU A 355 -16.59 -21.24 19.86
CA GLU A 355 -16.23 -19.84 19.76
C GLU A 355 -15.66 -19.45 18.37
N ASP A 356 -15.18 -20.38 17.57
CA ASP A 356 -14.75 -20.12 16.20
C ASP A 356 -15.97 -19.88 15.28
N GLU A 357 -17.03 -20.68 15.44
CA GLU A 357 -18.30 -20.41 14.77
C GLU A 357 -18.95 -19.11 15.30
N LEU A 358 -18.74 -18.73 16.56
CA LEU A 358 -19.19 -17.44 17.09
C LEU A 358 -18.46 -16.27 16.44
N GLN A 359 -17.15 -16.38 16.20
CA GLN A 359 -16.40 -15.37 15.44
C GLN A 359 -16.86 -15.31 13.99
N SER A 360 -17.09 -16.46 13.36
CA SER A 360 -17.67 -16.51 12.02
C SER A 360 -19.02 -15.81 11.97
N TRP A 361 -19.93 -16.07 12.93
CA TRP A 361 -21.20 -15.35 13.03
C TRP A 361 -21.00 -13.84 13.13
N PHE A 362 -20.06 -13.37 13.96
CA PHE A 362 -19.77 -11.94 14.09
C PHE A 362 -19.30 -11.35 12.75
N THR A 363 -18.39 -12.04 12.06
CA THR A 363 -17.91 -11.67 10.73
C THR A 363 -19.04 -11.63 9.70
N HIS A 364 -19.94 -12.62 9.70
CA HIS A 364 -21.11 -12.64 8.82
C HIS A 364 -22.04 -11.43 9.04
N ARG A 365 -22.26 -11.01 10.30
CA ARG A 365 -23.04 -9.80 10.61
C ARG A 365 -22.45 -8.54 10.00
N MET A 366 -21.11 -8.46 9.91
CA MET A 366 -20.42 -7.35 9.27
C MET A 366 -20.42 -7.47 7.75
N ASP A 367 -20.27 -8.68 7.19
CA ASP A 367 -20.36 -8.93 5.76
C ASP A 367 -21.75 -8.59 5.21
N GLU A 368 -22.81 -9.05 5.87
CA GLU A 368 -24.18 -8.69 5.53
C GLU A 368 -24.39 -7.17 5.51
N PHE A 369 -23.91 -6.50 6.55
CA PHE A 369 -24.04 -5.05 6.67
C PHE A 369 -23.28 -4.33 5.57
N LEU A 370 -22.01 -4.66 5.33
CA LEU A 370 -21.19 -4.05 4.29
C LEU A 370 -21.75 -4.31 2.89
N THR A 371 -22.17 -5.55 2.62
CA THR A 371 -22.78 -5.97 1.33
C THR A 371 -24.07 -5.21 1.04
N ALA A 372 -24.93 -5.03 2.05
CA ALA A 372 -26.15 -4.22 1.92
C ALA A 372 -25.88 -2.76 1.55
N HIS A 373 -24.67 -2.27 1.83
CA HIS A 373 -24.20 -0.92 1.47
C HIS A 373 -23.29 -0.90 0.22
N GLY A 374 -23.22 -2.00 -0.55
CA GLY A 374 -22.42 -2.09 -1.77
C GLY A 374 -20.92 -2.14 -1.51
N ARG A 375 -20.51 -2.59 -0.33
CA ARG A 375 -19.09 -2.79 0.06
C ARG A 375 -18.76 -4.27 0.14
N THR A 376 -17.48 -4.56 0.11
CA THR A 376 -16.95 -5.92 0.24
C THR A 376 -16.05 -5.99 1.46
N LEU A 377 -16.33 -6.92 2.35
CA LEU A 377 -15.50 -7.23 3.49
C LEU A 377 -14.19 -7.84 3.05
N VAL A 378 -13.09 -7.40 3.65
CA VAL A 378 -11.78 -8.05 3.62
C VAL A 378 -11.41 -8.44 5.05
N GLY A 379 -10.79 -9.58 5.26
CA GLY A 379 -10.26 -9.95 6.56
C GLY A 379 -9.03 -10.85 6.42
N TRP A 380 -8.25 -10.91 7.49
CA TRP A 380 -7.12 -11.83 7.58
C TRP A 380 -7.61 -13.27 7.51
N ASP A 381 -6.73 -14.22 7.19
CA ASP A 381 -7.14 -15.60 6.86
C ASP A 381 -7.75 -16.40 8.03
N GLU A 382 -7.78 -15.86 9.25
CA GLU A 382 -8.56 -16.41 10.37
C GLU A 382 -10.07 -16.38 10.13
N ILE A 383 -10.58 -15.49 9.27
CA ILE A 383 -12.02 -15.48 8.91
C ILE A 383 -12.50 -16.75 8.20
N LEU A 384 -11.56 -17.62 7.78
CA LEU A 384 -11.88 -18.97 7.30
C LEU A 384 -12.37 -19.90 8.41
N GLN A 385 -12.00 -19.64 9.66
CA GLN A 385 -12.34 -20.48 10.80
C GLN A 385 -13.83 -20.34 11.14
N GLY A 386 -14.48 -21.46 11.42
CA GLY A 386 -15.91 -21.47 11.75
C GLY A 386 -16.86 -21.21 10.57
N GLY A 387 -16.33 -20.95 9.36
CA GLY A 387 -17.10 -20.71 8.14
C GLY A 387 -16.90 -19.30 7.56
N LEU A 388 -16.54 -19.25 6.30
CA LEU A 388 -16.27 -17.99 5.58
C LEU A 388 -17.56 -17.28 5.18
N ALA A 389 -17.64 -15.97 5.41
CA ALA A 389 -18.76 -15.15 4.95
C ALA A 389 -18.82 -15.10 3.41
N PRO A 390 -20.03 -15.16 2.79
CA PRO A 390 -20.18 -15.44 1.36
C PRO A 390 -19.51 -14.47 0.40
N ASN A 391 -19.36 -13.19 0.79
CA ASN A 391 -18.82 -12.14 -0.07
C ASN A 391 -17.41 -11.68 0.35
N ALA A 392 -16.85 -12.32 1.39
CA ALA A 392 -15.57 -11.90 1.95
C ALA A 392 -14.40 -12.18 1.01
N VAL A 393 -13.44 -11.26 1.00
CA VAL A 393 -12.11 -11.41 0.42
C VAL A 393 -11.16 -11.81 1.54
N VAL A 394 -10.34 -12.84 1.31
CA VAL A 394 -9.39 -13.34 2.30
C VAL A 394 -8.01 -12.73 2.04
N MET A 395 -7.40 -12.13 3.07
CA MET A 395 -6.01 -11.70 3.05
C MET A 395 -5.16 -12.74 3.78
N SER A 396 -4.37 -13.52 3.00
CA SER A 396 -3.63 -14.67 3.51
C SER A 396 -2.24 -14.27 3.99
N TRP A 397 -2.01 -14.25 5.32
CA TRP A 397 -0.77 -13.79 5.95
C TRP A 397 0.04 -14.91 6.63
N ARG A 398 -0.63 -15.91 7.19
CA ARG A 398 0.02 -17.04 7.91
C ARG A 398 0.73 -18.04 6.98
N GLY A 399 0.86 -17.68 5.71
CA GLY A 399 1.41 -18.48 4.63
C GLY A 399 0.54 -18.37 3.39
N VAL A 400 0.58 -19.37 2.53
CA VAL A 400 -0.23 -19.41 1.30
C VAL A 400 -1.46 -20.31 1.41
N ASP A 401 -1.54 -21.14 2.45
CA ASP A 401 -2.57 -22.19 2.58
C ASP A 401 -3.97 -21.60 2.74
N GLY A 402 -4.12 -20.52 3.52
CA GLY A 402 -5.38 -19.79 3.66
C GLY A 402 -5.87 -19.24 2.32
N GLY A 403 -4.93 -18.67 1.54
CA GLY A 403 -5.23 -18.19 0.20
C GLY A 403 -5.62 -19.30 -0.78
N ILE A 404 -4.94 -20.45 -0.72
CA ILE A 404 -5.30 -21.63 -1.53
C ILE A 404 -6.71 -22.10 -1.18
N ALA A 405 -7.00 -22.27 0.10
CA ALA A 405 -8.30 -22.73 0.57
C ALA A 405 -9.43 -21.77 0.13
N ALA A 406 -9.23 -20.47 0.28
CA ALA A 406 -10.21 -19.45 -0.14
C ALA A 406 -10.42 -19.46 -1.67
N ALA A 407 -9.36 -19.48 -2.47
CA ALA A 407 -9.44 -19.52 -3.93
C ALA A 407 -10.15 -20.78 -4.44
N GLN A 408 -9.88 -21.96 -3.83
CA GLN A 408 -10.56 -23.22 -4.10
C GLN A 408 -12.05 -23.20 -3.74
N ALA A 409 -12.41 -22.42 -2.70
CA ALA A 409 -13.80 -22.17 -2.33
C ALA A 409 -14.50 -21.10 -3.20
N GLY A 410 -13.79 -20.50 -4.17
CA GLY A 410 -14.33 -19.49 -5.09
C GLY A 410 -14.33 -18.05 -4.53
N HIS A 411 -13.56 -17.79 -3.48
CA HIS A 411 -13.39 -16.45 -2.91
C HIS A 411 -12.16 -15.74 -3.44
N ASP A 412 -12.28 -14.42 -3.61
CA ASP A 412 -11.15 -13.60 -3.98
C ASP A 412 -10.11 -13.52 -2.84
N VAL A 413 -8.83 -13.46 -3.20
CA VAL A 413 -7.69 -13.54 -2.28
C VAL A 413 -6.68 -12.45 -2.56
N VAL A 414 -6.14 -11.87 -1.49
CA VAL A 414 -4.93 -11.05 -1.52
C VAL A 414 -3.82 -11.80 -0.77
N MET A 415 -2.70 -12.04 -1.43
CA MET A 415 -1.59 -12.75 -0.83
C MET A 415 -0.70 -11.79 -0.03
N ALA A 416 -0.48 -12.10 1.25
CA ALA A 416 0.29 -11.30 2.18
C ALA A 416 1.18 -12.15 3.10
N PRO A 417 1.81 -13.27 2.60
CA PRO A 417 2.50 -14.22 3.47
C PRO A 417 3.69 -13.58 4.19
N GLY A 418 3.77 -13.74 5.51
CA GLY A 418 4.83 -13.15 6.35
C GLY A 418 6.25 -13.50 5.89
N SER A 419 6.42 -14.65 5.25
CA SER A 419 7.71 -15.09 4.70
C SER A 419 8.24 -14.25 3.52
N HIS A 420 7.38 -13.46 2.84
CA HIS A 420 7.74 -12.73 1.62
C HIS A 420 7.31 -11.26 1.61
N THR A 421 6.40 -10.85 2.50
CA THR A 421 5.75 -9.54 2.39
C THR A 421 5.76 -8.71 3.68
N TYR A 422 6.30 -9.22 4.80
CA TYR A 422 6.34 -8.51 6.08
C TYR A 422 7.59 -7.65 6.19
N PHE A 423 7.44 -6.36 5.93
CA PHE A 423 8.53 -5.39 5.92
C PHE A 423 8.98 -4.94 7.31
N ASP A 424 8.33 -5.38 8.37
CA ASP A 424 8.75 -5.23 9.76
C ASP A 424 9.78 -6.28 10.21
N HIS A 425 10.08 -7.29 9.36
CA HIS A 425 11.17 -8.24 9.55
C HIS A 425 12.54 -7.59 9.24
N TYR A 426 13.61 -8.16 9.83
CA TYR A 426 14.99 -7.75 9.54
C TYR A 426 15.33 -7.92 8.06
N GLN A 427 16.05 -6.95 7.51
CA GLN A 427 16.52 -6.97 6.11
C GLN A 427 17.89 -7.64 5.96
N SER A 428 18.62 -7.85 7.07
CA SER A 428 19.91 -8.52 7.13
C SER A 428 19.89 -9.65 8.15
N ALA A 429 20.70 -10.69 7.92
CA ALA A 429 20.96 -11.72 8.92
C ALA A 429 21.81 -11.20 10.09
N ASP A 430 22.61 -10.14 9.87
CA ASP A 430 23.29 -9.41 10.93
C ASP A 430 22.32 -8.45 11.63
N THR A 431 21.57 -8.99 12.57
CA THR A 431 20.56 -8.22 13.33
C THR A 431 21.16 -7.21 14.32
N VAL A 432 22.48 -7.28 14.59
CA VAL A 432 23.17 -6.32 15.46
C VAL A 432 23.40 -4.99 14.73
N ALA A 433 23.67 -5.06 13.43
CA ALA A 433 23.82 -3.87 12.58
C ALA A 433 22.48 -3.25 12.14
N GLU A 434 21.37 -3.99 12.31
CA GLU A 434 20.03 -3.51 11.94
C GLU A 434 19.34 -2.84 13.14
N PRO A 435 18.45 -1.89 12.86
CA PRO A 435 17.54 -1.39 13.88
C PRO A 435 16.65 -2.50 14.45
N LEU A 436 16.27 -2.40 15.73
CA LEU A 436 15.37 -3.37 16.34
C LEU A 436 14.09 -3.54 15.50
N ALA A 437 13.76 -4.78 15.20
CA ALA A 437 12.59 -5.20 14.44
C ALA A 437 11.82 -6.30 15.20
N ILE A 438 10.62 -6.67 14.76
CA ILE A 438 9.79 -7.70 15.42
C ILE A 438 10.50 -9.07 15.45
N GLY A 439 11.32 -9.34 14.48
CA GLY A 439 12.03 -10.63 14.28
C GLY A 439 12.03 -10.97 12.81
N GLY A 440 12.13 -12.28 12.51
CA GLY A 440 12.13 -12.75 11.14
C GLY A 440 13.36 -12.28 10.34
N TYR A 441 13.45 -12.74 9.10
CA TYR A 441 14.46 -12.31 8.14
C TYR A 441 13.82 -12.30 6.75
N LEU A 442 13.77 -11.13 6.14
CA LEU A 442 13.19 -10.94 4.82
C LEU A 442 14.10 -10.04 3.97
N PRO A 443 15.10 -10.60 3.29
CA PRO A 443 15.97 -9.85 2.41
C PRO A 443 15.29 -9.51 1.07
N LEU A 444 15.91 -8.61 0.31
CA LEU A 444 15.38 -8.06 -0.94
C LEU A 444 15.12 -9.14 -2.01
N ASP A 445 16.02 -10.10 -2.15
CA ASP A 445 15.93 -11.20 -3.12
C ASP A 445 14.76 -12.14 -2.83
N THR A 446 14.48 -12.40 -1.55
CA THR A 446 13.31 -13.20 -1.13
C THR A 446 12.00 -12.51 -1.52
N VAL A 447 11.90 -11.19 -1.33
CA VAL A 447 10.72 -10.43 -1.81
C VAL A 447 10.60 -10.50 -3.34
N TYR A 448 11.72 -10.36 -4.06
CA TYR A 448 11.71 -10.42 -5.53
C TYR A 448 11.38 -11.81 -6.07
N ALA A 449 11.77 -12.87 -5.36
CA ALA A 449 11.47 -14.26 -5.73
C ALA A 449 10.01 -14.66 -5.50
N PHE A 450 9.24 -13.84 -4.81
CA PHE A 450 7.85 -14.14 -4.48
C PHE A 450 7.00 -14.38 -5.73
N GLU A 451 6.17 -15.44 -5.66
CA GLU A 451 5.15 -15.74 -6.66
C GLU A 451 3.77 -15.73 -5.97
N PRO A 452 2.95 -14.68 -6.25
CA PRO A 452 1.64 -14.56 -5.60
C PRO A 452 0.64 -15.65 -5.96
N VAL A 453 0.80 -16.32 -7.10
CA VAL A 453 -0.10 -17.42 -7.50
C VAL A 453 0.53 -18.75 -7.12
N PRO A 454 0.03 -19.44 -6.07
CA PRO A 454 0.55 -20.74 -5.69
C PRO A 454 0.38 -21.79 -6.81
N PRO A 455 1.41 -22.63 -7.05
CA PRO A 455 1.36 -23.65 -8.11
C PRO A 455 0.32 -24.76 -7.86
N ALA A 456 -0.21 -24.85 -6.65
CA ALA A 456 -1.28 -25.80 -6.29
C ALA A 456 -2.65 -25.41 -6.86
N LEU A 457 -2.82 -24.16 -7.32
CA LEU A 457 -4.10 -23.69 -7.88
C LEU A 457 -4.22 -24.04 -9.36
N THR A 458 -5.41 -24.51 -9.75
CA THR A 458 -5.76 -24.62 -11.16
C THR A 458 -5.90 -23.22 -11.80
N ALA A 459 -5.91 -23.15 -13.14
CA ALA A 459 -6.08 -21.89 -13.86
C ALA A 459 -7.42 -21.18 -13.54
N SER A 460 -8.46 -21.91 -13.13
CA SER A 460 -9.73 -21.33 -12.70
C SER A 460 -9.64 -20.74 -11.30
N GLU A 461 -9.00 -21.41 -10.38
CA GLU A 461 -8.82 -20.96 -9.00
C GLU A 461 -7.83 -19.79 -8.92
N ALA A 462 -6.76 -19.84 -9.72
CA ALA A 462 -5.77 -18.77 -9.81
C ALA A 462 -6.36 -17.40 -10.19
N ARG A 463 -7.52 -17.35 -10.86
CA ARG A 463 -8.22 -16.09 -11.18
C ARG A 463 -8.77 -15.36 -9.95
N HIS A 464 -8.93 -16.07 -8.83
CA HIS A 464 -9.33 -15.48 -7.56
C HIS A 464 -8.16 -14.80 -6.84
N VAL A 465 -6.91 -15.05 -7.23
CA VAL A 465 -5.77 -14.32 -6.67
C VAL A 465 -5.71 -12.92 -7.29
N LEU A 466 -6.23 -11.92 -6.57
CA LEU A 466 -6.27 -10.53 -7.02
C LEU A 466 -4.87 -9.92 -7.13
N GLY A 467 -3.92 -10.42 -6.35
CA GLY A 467 -2.55 -9.96 -6.27
C GLY A 467 -1.99 -10.10 -4.86
N ALA A 468 -1.09 -9.19 -4.49
CA ALA A 468 -0.46 -9.25 -3.17
C ALA A 468 -0.21 -7.85 -2.58
N GLN A 469 0.23 -7.86 -1.31
CA GLN A 469 0.46 -6.66 -0.54
C GLN A 469 1.65 -6.84 0.41
N GLY A 470 2.44 -5.77 0.59
CA GLY A 470 3.50 -5.70 1.58
C GLY A 470 3.01 -5.06 2.86
N GLN A 471 3.37 -5.63 4.03
CA GLN A 471 2.91 -5.21 5.35
C GLN A 471 4.01 -4.49 6.12
N LEU A 472 3.66 -3.37 6.77
CA LEU A 472 4.51 -2.71 7.74
C LEU A 472 3.76 -2.58 9.06
N TRP A 473 4.03 -3.49 10.00
CA TRP A 473 3.63 -3.38 11.39
C TRP A 473 4.60 -2.47 12.13
N THR A 474 4.11 -1.70 13.11
CA THR A 474 4.90 -0.58 13.66
C THR A 474 5.26 -0.69 15.15
N GLU A 475 5.19 -1.87 15.76
CA GLU A 475 5.61 -2.08 17.15
C GLU A 475 7.05 -1.60 17.39
N TYR A 476 7.94 -1.80 16.41
CA TYR A 476 9.36 -1.42 16.45
C TYR A 476 9.71 -0.34 15.44
N VAL A 477 8.70 0.35 14.92
CA VAL A 477 8.83 1.40 13.90
C VAL A 477 8.23 2.71 14.43
N PRO A 478 8.98 3.45 15.28
CA PRO A 478 8.44 4.56 16.06
C PRO A 478 8.17 5.83 15.23
N ASP A 479 8.73 5.95 14.05
CA ASP A 479 8.66 7.17 13.25
C ASP A 479 8.71 6.91 11.73
N ALA A 480 8.41 7.96 10.96
CA ALA A 480 8.36 7.94 9.51
C ALA A 480 9.69 7.53 8.84
N LYS A 481 10.84 7.97 9.37
CA LYS A 481 12.16 7.63 8.80
C LYS A 481 12.51 6.17 9.01
N ARG A 482 12.10 5.59 10.13
CA ARG A 482 12.21 4.16 10.38
C ARG A 482 11.26 3.39 9.45
N ALA A 483 10.03 3.84 9.25
CA ALA A 483 9.08 3.23 8.33
C ALA A 483 9.64 3.20 6.89
N GLU A 484 10.21 4.29 6.43
CA GLU A 484 10.89 4.35 5.11
C GLU A 484 12.03 3.33 5.02
N TYR A 485 12.87 3.22 6.05
CA TYR A 485 13.97 2.26 6.09
C TYR A 485 13.49 0.82 5.99
N MET A 486 12.42 0.50 6.69
CA MET A 486 11.86 -0.86 6.70
C MET A 486 11.16 -1.22 5.39
N VAL A 487 10.50 -0.27 4.74
CA VAL A 487 9.77 -0.50 3.49
C VAL A 487 10.71 -0.54 2.28
N PHE A 488 11.67 0.40 2.21
CA PHE A 488 12.55 0.54 1.04
C PHE A 488 13.92 -0.12 1.26
N PRO A 489 14.44 -0.85 0.23
CA PRO A 489 13.93 -0.99 -1.14
C PRO A 489 12.99 -2.18 -1.39
N ARG A 490 12.56 -2.93 -0.37
CA ARG A 490 11.78 -4.17 -0.55
C ARG A 490 10.46 -3.96 -1.28
N VAL A 491 9.78 -2.84 -1.06
CA VAL A 491 8.55 -2.52 -1.79
C VAL A 491 8.79 -2.29 -3.29
N CYS A 492 9.99 -1.86 -3.69
CA CYS A 492 10.37 -1.75 -5.10
C CYS A 492 10.40 -3.14 -5.77
N ALA A 493 10.92 -4.15 -5.06
CA ALA A 493 10.92 -5.54 -5.52
C ALA A 493 9.48 -6.08 -5.62
N LEU A 494 8.67 -5.88 -4.59
CA LEU A 494 7.27 -6.31 -4.60
C LEU A 494 6.48 -5.61 -5.73
N ALA A 495 6.71 -4.33 -5.96
CA ALA A 495 6.07 -3.60 -7.06
C ALA A 495 6.38 -4.22 -8.42
N GLU A 496 7.63 -4.64 -8.66
CA GLU A 496 8.00 -5.34 -9.89
C GLU A 496 7.39 -6.74 -9.97
N VAL A 497 7.32 -7.48 -8.87
CA VAL A 497 6.61 -8.78 -8.82
C VAL A 497 5.14 -8.64 -9.22
N LEU A 498 4.49 -7.57 -8.77
CA LEU A 498 3.06 -7.36 -8.99
C LEU A 498 2.71 -6.69 -10.32
N TRP A 499 3.67 -5.99 -10.91
CA TRP A 499 3.48 -5.28 -12.17
C TRP A 499 3.98 -6.07 -13.37
N THR A 500 5.25 -6.53 -13.31
CA THR A 500 5.98 -7.08 -14.46
C THR A 500 5.63 -8.55 -14.70
N PRO A 501 5.39 -8.99 -15.94
CA PRO A 501 5.21 -10.40 -16.27
C PRO A 501 6.40 -11.26 -15.79
N PRO A 502 6.18 -12.48 -15.27
CA PRO A 502 7.23 -13.32 -14.68
C PRO A 502 8.42 -13.58 -15.61
N GLN A 503 8.15 -13.78 -16.91
CA GLN A 503 9.18 -14.06 -17.92
C GLN A 503 10.07 -12.86 -18.24
N GLU A 504 9.66 -11.65 -17.84
CA GLU A 504 10.43 -10.41 -18.01
C GLU A 504 11.18 -10.01 -16.74
N ARG A 505 11.02 -10.76 -15.64
CA ARG A 505 11.70 -10.50 -14.38
C ARG A 505 13.09 -11.14 -14.36
N ASP A 506 14.10 -10.36 -13.99
CA ASP A 506 15.47 -10.78 -13.76
C ASP A 506 16.05 -10.00 -12.59
N TYR A 507 16.50 -10.70 -11.54
CA TYR A 507 16.97 -10.07 -10.30
C TYR A 507 18.25 -9.26 -10.53
N GLY A 508 19.15 -9.71 -11.39
CA GLY A 508 20.39 -8.99 -11.72
C GLY A 508 20.09 -7.69 -12.48
N ASP A 509 19.15 -7.72 -13.44
CA ASP A 509 18.68 -6.51 -14.12
C ASP A 509 17.94 -5.58 -13.15
N PHE A 510 17.09 -6.12 -12.27
CA PHE A 510 16.39 -5.34 -11.25
C PHE A 510 17.38 -4.60 -10.34
N THR A 511 18.37 -5.28 -9.77
CA THR A 511 19.37 -4.67 -8.88
C THR A 511 20.20 -3.60 -9.59
N ARG A 512 20.55 -3.80 -10.86
CA ARG A 512 21.23 -2.80 -11.68
C ARG A 512 20.37 -1.52 -11.85
N ARG A 513 19.07 -1.66 -12.15
CA ARG A 513 18.12 -0.53 -12.28
C ARG A 513 17.85 0.13 -10.93
N LEU A 514 17.85 -0.67 -9.88
CA LEU A 514 17.60 -0.22 -8.51
C LEU A 514 18.67 0.78 -8.04
N VAL A 515 19.94 0.66 -8.45
CA VAL A 515 20.99 1.64 -8.11
C VAL A 515 20.56 3.06 -8.48
N THR A 516 20.16 3.30 -9.72
CA THR A 516 19.66 4.62 -10.15
C THR A 516 18.34 4.99 -9.46
N HIS A 517 17.50 3.98 -9.17
CA HIS A 517 16.23 4.24 -8.49
C HIS A 517 16.43 4.69 -7.04
N LEU A 518 17.41 4.16 -6.34
CA LEU A 518 17.81 4.63 -5.00
C LEU A 518 18.29 6.07 -4.99
N GLU A 519 18.96 6.54 -6.07
CA GLU A 519 19.27 7.97 -6.23
C GLU A 519 17.99 8.82 -6.28
N ARG A 520 16.92 8.35 -6.97
CA ARG A 520 15.62 9.04 -6.98
C ARG A 520 15.00 9.10 -5.59
N LEU A 521 15.04 7.97 -4.86
CA LEU A 521 14.55 7.90 -3.48
C LEU A 521 15.32 8.84 -2.56
N ALA A 522 16.66 8.93 -2.72
CA ALA A 522 17.47 9.88 -1.97
C ALA A 522 17.07 11.34 -2.27
N VAL A 523 16.80 11.68 -3.54
CA VAL A 523 16.32 13.01 -3.93
C VAL A 523 14.95 13.33 -3.33
N LEU A 524 14.09 12.31 -3.14
CA LEU A 524 12.78 12.40 -2.49
C LEU A 524 12.87 12.37 -0.94
N ASP A 525 14.08 12.43 -0.39
CA ASP A 525 14.33 12.34 1.06
C ASP A 525 13.75 11.08 1.71
N VAL A 526 13.82 9.94 1.00
CA VAL A 526 13.42 8.63 1.53
C VAL A 526 14.61 7.99 2.23
N ASN A 527 14.41 7.61 3.49
CA ASN A 527 15.42 6.91 4.28
C ASN A 527 15.39 5.40 3.96
N TYR A 528 15.88 5.00 2.80
CA TYR A 528 15.93 3.59 2.42
C TYR A 528 17.13 2.86 3.04
N ARG A 529 17.00 1.55 3.23
CA ARG A 529 18.15 0.70 3.59
C ARG A 529 19.12 0.61 2.42
N PRO A 530 20.43 0.93 2.61
CA PRO A 530 21.43 0.77 1.57
C PRO A 530 21.54 -0.69 1.11
N ILE A 531 21.77 -0.89 -0.20
CA ILE A 531 22.11 -2.21 -0.73
C ILE A 531 23.57 -2.44 -0.43
N THR A 532 23.89 -3.45 0.38
CA THR A 532 25.26 -3.97 0.52
C THR A 532 25.49 -4.99 -0.58
N ASN A 533 26.55 -4.78 -1.38
CA ASN A 533 26.99 -5.74 -2.40
C ASN A 533 27.45 -7.05 -1.74
#